data_febe9af333181be8e5c90c4920679fb9
#
_entry.id   febe9af333181be8e5c90c4920679fb9
#
_cell.length_a   1.000
_cell.length_b   1.000
_cell.length_c   1.000
_cell.angle_alpha   90.00
_cell.angle_beta   90.00
_cell.angle_gamma   90.00
#
_symmetry.space_group_name_H-M   'P 1'
#
loop_
_entity.id
_entity.type
_entity.pdbx_description
1 polymer ?
#
loop_
_entity_poly.entity_id
_entity_poly.type
_entity_poly.pdbx_seq_one_letter_code
_entity_poly.pdbx_strand_id
1 'polypeptide(L)'
;FRSFFRALFQVKKIIVALKPDIIHSHMFHANIFSRFIRMLIPAVPLICTAHSKNEGGNARMFCYRLSDFLASITTNVSKEAVQEFIARKATPKNKIVEIPNFINTNKFDFDINVRKKTRDAFNLKDSTAVLLAVGRLVEAKDYPNLLNAINHLILSKTSNCNDFILLIAGDGALRNKLLDLVCQLNLVDKVFFLGQRSDIKELMCAADLFVLSSEWEGFGLVVAEAMACERPVVATDSGGVKEVVGPHNDVIPVSNHILLAEKIAETLKIDDNARKIIGMKNREYIVSNFSI
;
A
#
# COMPACT_ATOMS: atom_id res chain seq x y z
N PHE A 1 -8.36 0.01 32.71
CA PHE A 1 -9.06 -1.27 32.95
C PHE A 1 -10.59 -1.06 33.01
N ARG A 2 -11.14 -0.14 33.79
CA ARG A 2 -12.60 0.09 33.94
C ARG A 2 -13.27 0.43 32.57
N SER A 3 -12.65 1.22 31.73
CA SER A 3 -13.16 1.57 30.40
C SER A 3 -13.22 0.37 29.44
N PHE A 4 -12.24 -0.52 29.50
CA PHE A 4 -12.21 -1.73 28.68
C PHE A 4 -13.37 -2.68 29.02
N PHE A 5 -13.59 -2.99 30.30
CA PHE A 5 -14.71 -3.82 30.71
C PHE A 5 -16.07 -3.18 30.40
N ARG A 6 -16.19 -1.85 30.59
CA ARG A 6 -17.41 -1.13 30.19
C ARG A 6 -17.70 -1.28 28.70
N ALA A 7 -16.67 -1.13 27.84
CA ALA A 7 -16.79 -1.33 26.41
C ALA A 7 -17.18 -2.78 26.06
N LEU A 8 -16.57 -3.79 26.70
CA LEU A 8 -16.94 -5.20 26.51
C LEU A 8 -18.44 -5.44 26.79
N PHE A 9 -18.96 -4.94 27.91
CA PHE A 9 -20.38 -5.13 28.25
C PHE A 9 -21.32 -4.35 27.31
N GLN A 10 -20.92 -3.16 26.86
CA GLN A 10 -21.70 -2.39 25.90
C GLN A 10 -21.77 -3.11 24.55
N VAL A 11 -20.63 -3.57 24.02
CA VAL A 11 -20.61 -4.31 22.73
C VAL A 11 -21.34 -5.65 22.87
N LYS A 12 -21.22 -6.35 24.00
CA LYS A 12 -22.04 -7.54 24.27
C LYS A 12 -23.53 -7.26 24.14
N LYS A 13 -24.02 -6.19 24.80
CA LYS A 13 -25.44 -5.80 24.71
C LYS A 13 -25.88 -5.55 23.26
N ILE A 14 -25.05 -4.85 22.47
CA ILE A 14 -25.33 -4.58 21.04
C ILE A 14 -25.41 -5.90 20.26
N ILE A 15 -24.44 -6.83 20.43
CA ILE A 15 -24.43 -8.11 19.73
C ILE A 15 -25.66 -8.96 20.09
N VAL A 16 -26.03 -9.01 21.36
CA VAL A 16 -27.22 -9.73 21.82
C VAL A 16 -28.51 -9.14 21.23
N ALA A 17 -28.58 -7.82 21.10
CA ALA A 17 -29.73 -7.14 20.51
C ALA A 17 -29.80 -7.34 18.97
N LEU A 18 -28.68 -7.27 18.29
CA LEU A 18 -28.58 -7.39 16.82
C LEU A 18 -28.67 -8.84 16.35
N LYS A 19 -28.30 -9.81 17.19
CA LYS A 19 -28.25 -11.26 16.87
C LYS A 19 -27.54 -11.55 15.54
N PRO A 20 -26.28 -11.08 15.35
CA PRO A 20 -25.57 -11.32 14.10
C PRO A 20 -25.22 -12.81 13.94
N ASP A 21 -25.19 -13.31 12.72
CA ASP A 21 -24.74 -14.64 12.40
C ASP A 21 -23.22 -14.80 12.50
N ILE A 22 -22.47 -13.70 12.25
CA ILE A 22 -21.00 -13.67 12.27
C ILE A 22 -20.52 -12.34 12.85
N ILE A 23 -19.42 -12.38 13.59
CA ILE A 23 -18.64 -11.18 13.97
C ILE A 23 -17.38 -11.18 13.10
N HIS A 24 -17.11 -10.07 12.43
CA HIS A 24 -15.89 -9.88 11.66
C HIS A 24 -15.13 -8.67 12.21
N SER A 25 -13.89 -8.89 12.61
CA SER A 25 -13.03 -7.85 13.17
C SER A 25 -11.77 -7.66 12.35
N HIS A 26 -11.27 -6.43 12.30
CA HIS A 26 -10.10 -6.06 11.52
C HIS A 26 -9.04 -5.37 12.39
N MET A 27 -7.77 -5.67 12.13
CA MET A 27 -6.59 -5.13 12.80
C MET A 27 -6.42 -5.61 14.24
N PHE A 28 -5.19 -5.55 14.76
CA PHE A 28 -4.80 -6.13 16.03
C PHE A 28 -5.74 -5.82 17.21
N HIS A 29 -5.99 -4.53 17.47
CA HIS A 29 -6.75 -4.16 18.67
C HIS A 29 -8.19 -4.65 18.64
N ALA A 30 -8.86 -4.52 17.49
CA ALA A 30 -10.23 -5.01 17.32
C ALA A 30 -10.27 -6.54 17.36
N ASN A 31 -9.29 -7.23 16.73
CA ASN A 31 -9.20 -8.68 16.77
C ASN A 31 -9.06 -9.22 18.20
N ILE A 32 -8.15 -8.67 18.98
CA ILE A 32 -7.98 -9.08 20.39
C ILE A 32 -9.22 -8.75 21.21
N PHE A 33 -9.78 -7.55 21.05
CA PHE A 33 -11.03 -7.17 21.74
C PHE A 33 -12.19 -8.12 21.40
N SER A 34 -12.39 -8.46 20.13
CA SER A 34 -13.45 -9.38 19.69
C SER A 34 -13.25 -10.81 20.20
N ARG A 35 -12.01 -11.26 20.36
CA ARG A 35 -11.69 -12.54 21.01
C ARG A 35 -12.12 -12.55 22.48
N PHE A 36 -11.95 -11.45 23.23
CA PHE A 36 -12.52 -11.34 24.58
C PHE A 36 -14.06 -11.31 24.57
N ILE A 37 -14.68 -10.64 23.60
CA ILE A 37 -16.14 -10.68 23.42
C ILE A 37 -16.63 -12.10 23.22
N ARG A 38 -15.93 -12.90 22.43
CA ARG A 38 -16.30 -14.29 22.18
C ARG A 38 -16.35 -15.17 23.44
N MET A 39 -15.53 -14.88 24.45
CA MET A 39 -15.66 -15.57 25.74
C MET A 39 -17.00 -15.32 26.40
N LEU A 40 -17.66 -14.19 26.14
CA LEU A 40 -18.97 -13.83 26.67
C LEU A 40 -20.13 -14.26 25.77
N ILE A 41 -19.86 -14.54 24.49
CA ILE A 41 -20.85 -14.94 23.47
C ILE A 41 -20.22 -16.02 22.57
N PRO A 42 -20.05 -17.24 23.09
CA PRO A 42 -19.32 -18.29 22.37
C PRO A 42 -20.06 -18.84 21.12
N ALA A 43 -21.38 -18.62 21.05
CA ALA A 43 -22.21 -19.16 19.96
C ALA A 43 -21.99 -18.46 18.61
N VAL A 44 -21.56 -17.17 18.61
CA VAL A 44 -21.39 -16.42 17.38
C VAL A 44 -19.98 -16.64 16.82
N PRO A 45 -19.84 -17.13 15.57
CA PRO A 45 -18.54 -17.29 14.91
C PRO A 45 -17.78 -15.95 14.82
N LEU A 46 -16.46 -16.00 15.00
CA LEU A 46 -15.59 -14.82 14.93
C LEU A 46 -14.54 -15.01 13.82
N ILE A 47 -14.55 -14.09 12.85
CA ILE A 47 -13.50 -13.94 11.83
C ILE A 47 -12.60 -12.79 12.26
N CYS A 48 -11.28 -13.01 12.27
CA CYS A 48 -10.27 -12.00 12.60
C CYS A 48 -9.38 -11.75 11.37
N THR A 49 -9.45 -10.56 10.77
CA THR A 49 -8.57 -10.17 9.65
C THR A 49 -7.38 -9.35 10.15
N ALA A 50 -6.18 -9.85 9.88
CA ALA A 50 -4.94 -9.11 10.01
C ALA A 50 -4.59 -8.44 8.67
N HIS A 51 -3.91 -7.28 8.73
CA HIS A 51 -3.60 -6.46 7.55
C HIS A 51 -2.10 -6.27 7.32
N SER A 52 -1.26 -7.03 8.02
CA SER A 52 0.19 -7.00 7.85
C SER A 52 0.83 -8.30 8.32
N LYS A 53 2.09 -8.52 7.94
CA LYS A 53 2.81 -9.77 8.27
C LYS A 53 3.10 -9.96 9.76
N ASN A 54 3.19 -8.90 10.55
CA ASN A 54 3.55 -9.00 11.97
C ASN A 54 2.72 -8.09 12.90
N GLU A 55 1.72 -7.40 12.35
CA GLU A 55 0.78 -6.52 13.08
C GLU A 55 1.48 -5.50 14.03
N GLY A 56 2.76 -5.21 13.80
CA GLY A 56 3.55 -4.27 14.60
C GLY A 56 4.40 -4.91 15.70
N GLY A 57 4.76 -6.20 15.57
CA GLY A 57 5.83 -6.81 16.34
C GLY A 57 5.51 -8.09 17.11
N ASN A 58 6.56 -8.65 17.73
CA ASN A 58 6.53 -9.97 18.37
C ASN A 58 5.51 -10.08 19.50
N ALA A 59 5.34 -9.02 20.31
CA ALA A 59 4.37 -9.03 21.39
C ALA A 59 2.93 -9.22 20.89
N ARG A 60 2.58 -8.58 19.78
CA ARG A 60 1.26 -8.72 19.17
C ARG A 60 1.05 -10.12 18.56
N MET A 61 2.08 -10.67 17.92
CA MET A 61 2.03 -12.06 17.43
C MET A 61 1.85 -13.07 18.57
N PHE A 62 2.50 -12.83 19.71
CA PHE A 62 2.29 -13.64 20.91
C PHE A 62 0.85 -13.54 21.46
N CYS A 63 0.25 -12.33 21.46
CA CYS A 63 -1.16 -12.17 21.81
C CYS A 63 -2.09 -12.95 20.89
N TYR A 64 -1.82 -12.95 19.57
CA TYR A 64 -2.56 -13.79 18.62
C TYR A 64 -2.44 -15.26 18.97
N ARG A 65 -1.22 -15.76 19.22
CA ARG A 65 -0.97 -17.15 19.60
C ARG A 65 -1.75 -17.58 20.84
N LEU A 66 -1.72 -16.80 21.91
CA LEU A 66 -2.41 -17.11 23.16
C LEU A 66 -3.94 -17.10 23.04
N SER A 67 -4.48 -16.32 22.12
CA SER A 67 -5.92 -16.11 21.96
C SER A 67 -6.50 -16.75 20.69
N ASP A 68 -5.72 -17.52 19.93
CA ASP A 68 -6.16 -18.09 18.65
C ASP A 68 -7.38 -19.00 18.80
N PHE A 69 -7.46 -19.77 19.89
CA PHE A 69 -8.59 -20.66 20.15
C PHE A 69 -9.95 -19.93 20.22
N LEU A 70 -9.94 -18.62 20.45
CA LEU A 70 -11.13 -17.77 20.48
C LEU A 70 -11.59 -17.27 19.10
N ALA A 71 -10.77 -17.37 18.07
CA ALA A 71 -11.16 -17.09 16.69
C ALA A 71 -11.70 -18.36 16.03
N SER A 72 -12.74 -18.26 15.22
CA SER A 72 -13.19 -19.35 14.35
C SER A 72 -12.22 -19.54 13.19
N ILE A 73 -11.83 -18.41 12.57
CA ILE A 73 -10.85 -18.34 11.50
C ILE A 73 -10.11 -17.00 11.58
N THR A 74 -8.86 -17.01 11.21
CA THR A 74 -8.06 -15.81 11.00
C THR A 74 -7.82 -15.62 9.50
N THR A 75 -7.85 -14.41 8.99
CA THR A 75 -7.51 -14.12 7.60
C THR A 75 -6.38 -13.09 7.54
N ASN A 76 -5.60 -13.12 6.47
CA ASN A 76 -4.60 -12.09 6.19
C ASN A 76 -4.61 -11.75 4.70
N VAL A 77 -4.06 -10.60 4.35
CA VAL A 77 -4.22 -9.97 3.04
C VAL A 77 -3.19 -10.39 1.99
N SER A 78 -2.22 -11.24 2.35
CA SER A 78 -1.19 -11.76 1.42
C SER A 78 -0.69 -13.14 1.85
N LYS A 79 -0.15 -13.92 0.91
CA LYS A 79 0.47 -15.23 1.19
C LYS A 79 1.65 -15.11 2.13
N GLU A 80 2.50 -14.10 1.91
CA GLU A 80 3.64 -13.83 2.79
C GLU A 80 3.19 -13.62 4.23
N ALA A 81 2.15 -12.79 4.44
CA ALA A 81 1.63 -12.53 5.78
C ALA A 81 1.01 -13.77 6.43
N VAL A 82 0.32 -14.61 5.66
CA VAL A 82 -0.19 -15.92 6.14
C VAL A 82 0.96 -16.83 6.57
N GLN A 83 2.01 -16.95 5.75
CA GLN A 83 3.18 -17.77 6.07
C GLN A 83 3.89 -17.29 7.34
N GLU A 84 4.03 -15.97 7.51
CA GLU A 84 4.66 -15.38 8.69
C GLU A 84 3.85 -15.65 9.98
N PHE A 85 2.51 -15.57 9.91
CA PHE A 85 1.63 -15.93 11.04
C PHE A 85 1.80 -17.40 11.44
N ILE A 86 1.92 -18.30 10.46
CA ILE A 86 2.14 -19.73 10.70
C ILE A 86 3.56 -19.95 11.30
N ALA A 87 4.58 -19.37 10.71
CA ALA A 87 5.98 -19.50 11.15
C ALA A 87 6.17 -19.03 12.60
N ARG A 88 5.50 -17.92 12.97
CA ARG A 88 5.52 -17.40 14.36
C ARG A 88 4.53 -18.10 15.29
N LYS A 89 3.83 -19.10 14.82
CA LYS A 89 2.81 -19.83 15.57
C LYS A 89 1.70 -18.91 16.14
N ALA A 90 1.44 -17.80 15.46
CA ALA A 90 0.38 -16.87 15.84
C ALA A 90 -1.01 -17.47 15.57
N THR A 91 -1.12 -18.28 14.52
CA THR A 91 -2.31 -19.03 14.12
C THR A 91 -1.87 -20.33 13.44
N PRO A 92 -2.50 -21.49 13.68
CA PRO A 92 -2.17 -22.73 13.01
C PRO A 92 -2.64 -22.72 11.55
N LYS A 93 -1.94 -23.47 10.68
CA LYS A 93 -2.17 -23.49 9.23
C LYS A 93 -3.63 -23.78 8.82
N ASN A 94 -4.33 -24.62 9.58
CA ASN A 94 -5.72 -24.99 9.31
C ASN A 94 -6.76 -23.95 9.77
N LYS A 95 -6.34 -22.86 10.39
CA LYS A 95 -7.20 -21.77 10.88
C LYS A 95 -6.88 -20.40 10.28
N ILE A 96 -5.99 -20.33 9.32
CA ILE A 96 -5.67 -19.08 8.64
C ILE A 96 -5.86 -19.24 7.12
N VAL A 97 -6.48 -18.22 6.51
CA VAL A 97 -6.75 -18.17 5.08
C VAL A 97 -6.30 -16.83 4.53
N GLU A 98 -5.73 -16.85 3.34
CA GLU A 98 -5.47 -15.65 2.57
C GLU A 98 -6.78 -15.13 1.97
N ILE A 99 -7.05 -13.84 2.20
CA ILE A 99 -8.10 -13.10 1.49
C ILE A 99 -7.46 -11.78 1.08
N PRO A 100 -6.98 -11.66 -0.16
CA PRO A 100 -6.35 -10.44 -0.63
C PRO A 100 -7.32 -9.27 -0.62
N ASN A 101 -6.79 -8.07 -0.52
CA ASN A 101 -7.61 -6.88 -0.72
C ASN A 101 -8.01 -6.78 -2.20
N PHE A 102 -9.23 -6.31 -2.42
CA PHE A 102 -9.75 -6.03 -3.76
C PHE A 102 -9.84 -4.54 -4.01
N ILE A 103 -9.81 -4.15 -5.26
CA ILE A 103 -10.01 -2.78 -5.69
C ILE A 103 -11.20 -2.66 -6.66
N ASN A 104 -11.79 -1.49 -6.67
CA ASN A 104 -12.82 -1.16 -7.66
C ASN A 104 -12.14 -0.70 -8.96
N THR A 105 -11.93 -1.64 -9.88
CA THR A 105 -11.28 -1.41 -11.18
C THR A 105 -12.11 -0.58 -12.14
N ASN A 106 -13.42 -0.40 -11.88
CA ASN A 106 -14.27 0.54 -12.61
C ASN A 106 -14.04 1.99 -12.13
N LYS A 107 -13.65 2.17 -10.86
CA LYS A 107 -13.25 3.49 -10.34
C LYS A 107 -11.84 3.85 -10.77
N PHE A 108 -10.91 2.90 -10.70
CA PHE A 108 -9.53 3.08 -11.10
C PHE A 108 -9.34 2.53 -12.51
N ASP A 109 -9.56 3.38 -13.49
CA ASP A 109 -9.34 3.12 -14.91
C ASP A 109 -8.58 4.29 -15.54
N PHE A 110 -7.84 4.02 -16.61
CA PHE A 110 -7.15 5.07 -17.34
C PHE A 110 -8.12 5.83 -18.24
N ASP A 111 -8.05 7.16 -18.21
CA ASP A 111 -8.81 8.05 -19.08
C ASP A 111 -7.88 9.15 -19.61
N ILE A 112 -7.74 9.21 -20.93
CA ILE A 112 -6.87 10.17 -21.62
C ILE A 112 -7.34 11.62 -21.45
N ASN A 113 -8.65 11.85 -21.35
CA ASN A 113 -9.21 13.19 -21.14
C ASN A 113 -8.94 13.67 -19.70
N VAL A 114 -9.08 12.76 -18.73
CA VAL A 114 -8.69 13.01 -17.33
C VAL A 114 -7.20 13.31 -17.24
N ARG A 115 -6.35 12.50 -17.92
CA ARG A 115 -4.90 12.75 -17.96
C ARG A 115 -4.61 14.16 -18.48
N LYS A 116 -5.16 14.54 -19.63
CA LYS A 116 -4.93 15.86 -20.23
C LYS A 116 -5.37 16.98 -19.28
N LYS A 117 -6.62 16.92 -18.79
CA LYS A 117 -7.18 17.92 -17.87
C LYS A 117 -6.33 18.07 -16.60
N THR A 118 -5.87 16.97 -16.04
CA THR A 118 -5.07 17.00 -14.80
C THR A 118 -3.69 17.56 -15.06
N ARG A 119 -3.02 17.18 -16.17
CA ARG A 119 -1.72 17.76 -16.54
C ARG A 119 -1.81 19.25 -16.81
N ASP A 120 -2.86 19.71 -17.52
CA ASP A 120 -3.11 21.13 -17.76
C ASP A 120 -3.30 21.91 -16.44
N ALA A 121 -4.04 21.35 -15.47
CA ALA A 121 -4.25 21.94 -14.15
C ALA A 121 -2.96 22.11 -13.32
N PHE A 122 -1.96 21.27 -13.56
CA PHE A 122 -0.63 21.36 -12.96
C PHE A 122 0.38 22.12 -13.83
N ASN A 123 -0.03 22.69 -14.98
CA ASN A 123 0.84 23.34 -15.98
C ASN A 123 1.99 22.44 -16.45
N LEU A 124 1.75 21.13 -16.60
CA LEU A 124 2.75 20.15 -17.00
C LEU A 124 2.82 20.05 -18.53
N LYS A 125 4.02 20.15 -19.08
CA LYS A 125 4.26 19.92 -20.51
C LYS A 125 4.08 18.42 -20.83
N ASP A 126 3.70 18.10 -22.04
CA ASP A 126 3.59 16.70 -22.50
C ASP A 126 4.92 15.96 -22.40
N SER A 127 6.05 16.67 -22.60
CA SER A 127 7.40 16.12 -22.50
C SER A 127 7.88 15.86 -21.08
N THR A 128 7.24 16.46 -20.06
CA THR A 128 7.67 16.31 -18.66
C THR A 128 7.17 14.98 -18.12
N ALA A 129 8.09 14.11 -17.74
CA ALA A 129 7.74 12.84 -17.09
C ALA A 129 7.26 13.06 -15.65
N VAL A 130 6.11 12.51 -15.32
CA VAL A 130 5.49 12.64 -13.99
C VAL A 130 5.63 11.34 -13.21
N LEU A 131 6.45 11.35 -12.17
CA LEU A 131 6.51 10.30 -11.17
C LEU A 131 5.46 10.60 -10.08
N LEU A 132 4.75 9.58 -9.65
CA LEU A 132 3.75 9.71 -8.58
C LEU A 132 4.03 8.72 -7.46
N ALA A 133 4.02 9.22 -6.22
CA ALA A 133 3.99 8.41 -5.01
C ALA A 133 2.77 8.80 -4.16
N VAL A 134 2.06 7.80 -3.64
CA VAL A 134 0.82 8.02 -2.85
C VAL A 134 0.91 7.27 -1.54
N GLY A 135 0.70 7.97 -0.42
CA GLY A 135 0.65 7.34 0.89
C GLY A 135 0.88 8.29 2.04
N ARG A 136 0.62 7.81 3.26
CA ARG A 136 0.87 8.58 4.48
C ARG A 136 2.36 8.88 4.63
N LEU A 137 2.70 10.08 5.08
CA LEU A 137 4.09 10.47 5.34
C LEU A 137 4.54 9.93 6.71
N VAL A 138 4.81 8.62 6.76
CA VAL A 138 5.22 7.85 7.94
C VAL A 138 6.42 6.96 7.61
N GLU A 139 7.12 6.45 8.61
CA GLU A 139 8.33 5.63 8.46
C GLU A 139 8.13 4.43 7.53
N ALA A 140 6.97 3.74 7.65
CA ALA A 140 6.63 2.60 6.81
C ALA A 140 6.74 2.84 5.30
N LYS A 141 6.56 4.07 4.84
CA LYS A 141 6.59 4.45 3.43
C LYS A 141 7.98 4.81 2.90
N ASP A 142 8.95 4.95 3.79
CA ASP A 142 10.35 5.23 3.49
C ASP A 142 10.58 6.26 2.37
N TYR A 143 9.87 7.41 2.48
CA TYR A 143 10.08 8.53 1.56
C TYR A 143 11.51 9.07 1.53
N PRO A 144 12.32 9.01 2.62
CA PRO A 144 13.73 9.35 2.54
C PRO A 144 14.49 8.51 1.50
N ASN A 145 14.20 7.22 1.40
CA ASN A 145 14.76 6.33 0.37
C ASN A 145 14.39 6.81 -1.04
N LEU A 146 13.12 7.19 -1.28
CA LEU A 146 12.67 7.76 -2.55
C LEU A 146 13.39 9.08 -2.88
N LEU A 147 13.48 10.02 -1.94
CA LEU A 147 14.14 11.32 -2.15
C LEU A 147 15.64 11.16 -2.46
N ASN A 148 16.32 10.23 -1.77
CA ASN A 148 17.70 9.88 -2.08
C ASN A 148 17.84 9.22 -3.45
N ALA A 149 16.88 8.40 -3.87
CA ALA A 149 16.85 7.82 -5.22
C ALA A 149 16.70 8.91 -6.30
N ILE A 150 15.82 9.88 -6.10
CA ILE A 150 15.68 11.04 -7.00
C ILE A 150 16.96 11.85 -7.08
N ASN A 151 17.59 12.12 -5.95
CA ASN A 151 18.88 12.82 -5.91
C ASN A 151 19.97 12.03 -6.67
N HIS A 152 20.07 10.72 -6.43
CA HIS A 152 21.00 9.84 -7.15
C HIS A 152 20.74 9.85 -8.66
N LEU A 153 19.48 9.80 -9.08
CA LEU A 153 19.07 9.85 -10.49
C LEU A 153 19.56 11.14 -11.18
N ILE A 154 19.47 12.29 -10.49
CA ILE A 154 19.92 13.57 -11.02
C ILE A 154 21.44 13.64 -11.09
N LEU A 155 22.15 13.21 -10.03
CA LEU A 155 23.61 13.30 -9.95
C LEU A 155 24.32 12.32 -10.89
N SER A 156 23.78 11.13 -11.09
CA SER A 156 24.40 10.07 -11.91
C SER A 156 24.39 10.38 -13.40
N LYS A 157 23.64 11.39 -13.85
CA LYS A 157 23.44 11.75 -15.28
C LYS A 157 23.07 10.53 -16.16
N THR A 158 22.58 9.45 -15.53
CA THR A 158 22.32 8.16 -16.18
C THR A 158 21.06 8.21 -17.02
N SER A 159 20.19 9.18 -16.81
CA SER A 159 18.99 9.40 -17.61
C SER A 159 19.17 10.60 -18.52
N ASN A 160 18.95 10.39 -19.82
CA ASN A 160 18.69 11.49 -20.76
C ASN A 160 17.36 12.22 -20.45
N CYS A 161 16.63 11.79 -19.43
CA CYS A 161 15.36 12.32 -19.01
C CYS A 161 15.59 13.37 -17.90
N ASN A 162 16.08 14.55 -18.31
CA ASN A 162 16.29 15.68 -17.38
C ASN A 162 14.98 16.41 -17.03
N ASP A 163 13.90 16.16 -17.77
CA ASP A 163 12.60 16.82 -17.56
C ASP A 163 11.62 15.85 -16.90
N PHE A 164 11.74 15.71 -15.58
CA PHE A 164 10.78 14.98 -14.76
C PHE A 164 10.47 15.73 -13.46
N ILE A 165 9.34 15.39 -12.88
CA ILE A 165 8.92 15.80 -11.54
C ILE A 165 8.43 14.61 -10.74
N LEU A 166 8.52 14.70 -9.41
CA LEU A 166 7.92 13.76 -8.47
C LEU A 166 6.77 14.45 -7.72
N LEU A 167 5.58 13.91 -7.86
CA LEU A 167 4.41 14.31 -7.08
C LEU A 167 4.21 13.32 -5.92
N ILE A 168 4.10 13.84 -4.70
CA ILE A 168 3.84 13.05 -3.49
C ILE A 168 2.47 13.44 -2.94
N ALA A 169 1.49 12.53 -3.06
CA ALA A 169 0.15 12.73 -2.52
C ALA A 169 -0.01 12.01 -1.17
N GLY A 170 -0.30 12.76 -0.14
CA GLY A 170 -0.47 12.28 1.23
C GLY A 170 0.03 13.27 2.26
N ASP A 171 -0.24 12.96 3.53
CA ASP A 171 0.20 13.74 4.67
C ASP A 171 0.59 12.83 5.83
N GLY A 172 1.28 13.36 6.84
CA GLY A 172 1.69 12.58 8.00
C GLY A 172 2.78 13.24 8.84
N ALA A 173 3.16 12.55 9.91
CA ALA A 173 4.08 13.08 10.92
C ALA A 173 5.48 13.46 10.38
N LEU A 174 5.89 12.86 9.27
CA LEU A 174 7.22 13.12 8.68
C LEU A 174 7.26 14.32 7.72
N ARG A 175 6.12 15.00 7.44
CA ARG A 175 6.04 16.06 6.44
C ARG A 175 7.17 17.07 6.55
N ASN A 176 7.38 17.67 7.72
CA ASN A 176 8.40 18.71 7.90
C ASN A 176 9.81 18.17 7.68
N LYS A 177 10.12 16.98 8.22
CA LYS A 177 11.43 16.32 8.01
C LYS A 177 11.71 16.05 6.52
N LEU A 178 10.67 15.67 5.77
CA LEU A 178 10.81 15.41 4.33
C LEU A 178 10.98 16.69 3.53
N LEU A 179 10.32 17.78 3.90
CA LEU A 179 10.55 19.12 3.31
C LEU A 179 11.98 19.58 3.56
N ASP A 180 12.50 19.43 4.78
CA ASP A 180 13.88 19.76 5.12
C ASP A 180 14.87 18.94 4.27
N LEU A 181 14.59 17.63 4.09
CA LEU A 181 15.43 16.76 3.27
C LEU A 181 15.40 17.17 1.78
N VAL A 182 14.25 17.56 1.25
CA VAL A 182 14.12 18.10 -0.13
C VAL A 182 15.01 19.35 -0.31
N CYS A 183 15.01 20.27 0.66
CA CYS A 183 15.88 21.43 0.64
C CYS A 183 17.37 21.03 0.70
N GLN A 184 17.75 20.13 1.61
CA GLN A 184 19.14 19.64 1.76
C GLN A 184 19.67 18.97 0.49
N LEU A 185 18.81 18.25 -0.23
CA LEU A 185 19.14 17.56 -1.47
C LEU A 185 18.99 18.43 -2.72
N ASN A 186 18.63 19.73 -2.58
CA ASN A 186 18.36 20.66 -3.68
C ASN A 186 17.29 20.15 -4.67
N LEU A 187 16.22 19.55 -4.17
CA LEU A 187 15.13 18.96 -4.96
C LEU A 187 13.86 19.81 -5.03
N VAL A 188 13.91 21.08 -4.60
CA VAL A 188 12.73 21.98 -4.46
C VAL A 188 11.97 22.13 -5.79
N ASP A 189 12.68 22.18 -6.92
CA ASP A 189 12.09 22.33 -8.26
C ASP A 189 11.66 20.99 -8.89
N LYS A 190 11.88 19.88 -8.22
CA LYS A 190 11.60 18.52 -8.73
C LYS A 190 10.58 17.75 -7.91
N VAL A 191 10.41 18.04 -6.62
CA VAL A 191 9.57 17.27 -5.70
C VAL A 191 8.48 18.15 -5.11
N PHE A 192 7.22 17.74 -5.32
CA PHE A 192 6.05 18.51 -4.91
C PHE A 192 5.16 17.69 -3.97
N PHE A 193 4.99 18.15 -2.73
CA PHE A 193 4.07 17.56 -1.76
C PHE A 193 2.67 18.14 -1.95
N LEU A 194 1.73 17.32 -2.40
CA LEU A 194 0.36 17.73 -2.71
C LEU A 194 -0.57 17.75 -1.47
N GLY A 195 -0.09 17.26 -0.31
CA GLY A 195 -0.93 17.05 0.86
C GLY A 195 -1.95 15.91 0.65
N GLN A 196 -2.96 15.86 1.52
CA GLN A 196 -4.04 14.87 1.39
C GLN A 196 -4.92 15.18 0.18
N ARG A 197 -5.11 14.19 -0.69
CA ARG A 197 -5.88 14.32 -1.95
C ARG A 197 -7.01 13.31 -2.00
N SER A 198 -8.13 13.68 -2.62
CA SER A 198 -9.26 12.80 -2.91
C SER A 198 -9.33 12.36 -4.38
N ASP A 199 -8.58 13.03 -5.26
CA ASP A 199 -8.50 12.84 -6.70
C ASP A 199 -7.30 11.96 -7.09
N ILE A 200 -7.11 10.84 -6.38
CA ILE A 200 -5.96 9.94 -6.59
C ILE A 200 -6.00 9.29 -7.99
N LYS A 201 -7.20 8.94 -8.50
CA LYS A 201 -7.37 8.43 -9.85
C LYS A 201 -6.82 9.42 -10.90
N GLU A 202 -7.19 10.67 -10.76
CA GLU A 202 -6.79 11.75 -11.66
C GLU A 202 -5.26 11.92 -11.68
N LEU A 203 -4.64 11.89 -10.50
CA LEU A 203 -3.18 11.92 -10.36
C LEU A 203 -2.53 10.69 -11.01
N MET A 204 -3.10 9.50 -10.84
CA MET A 204 -2.63 8.27 -11.49
C MET A 204 -2.75 8.35 -13.02
N CYS A 205 -3.84 8.89 -13.55
CA CYS A 205 -3.98 9.14 -14.98
C CYS A 205 -2.92 10.13 -15.50
N ALA A 206 -2.60 11.18 -14.73
CA ALA A 206 -1.61 12.19 -15.12
C ALA A 206 -0.17 11.67 -15.09
N ALA A 207 0.12 10.68 -14.23
CA ALA A 207 1.45 10.12 -14.04
C ALA A 207 1.94 9.27 -15.23
N ASP A 208 3.23 9.16 -15.39
CA ASP A 208 3.94 8.29 -16.35
C ASP A 208 4.50 7.04 -15.65
N LEU A 209 4.80 7.17 -14.35
CA LEU A 209 5.36 6.12 -13.53
C LEU A 209 4.84 6.26 -12.08
N PHE A 210 4.36 5.17 -11.52
CA PHE A 210 4.06 5.09 -10.10
C PHE A 210 5.25 4.49 -9.33
N VAL A 211 5.63 5.10 -8.21
CA VAL A 211 6.77 4.65 -7.40
C VAL A 211 6.33 4.36 -5.97
N LEU A 212 6.65 3.17 -5.46
CA LEU A 212 6.48 2.79 -4.06
C LEU A 212 7.85 2.48 -3.45
N SER A 213 8.23 3.23 -2.42
CA SER A 213 9.51 3.07 -1.70
C SER A 213 9.38 2.39 -0.35
N SER A 214 8.19 1.90 -0.01
CA SER A 214 7.85 1.43 1.34
C SER A 214 8.82 0.38 1.88
N GLU A 215 9.14 0.47 3.15
CA GLU A 215 9.90 -0.54 3.90
C GLU A 215 9.00 -1.72 4.27
N TRP A 216 7.73 -1.46 4.60
CA TRP A 216 6.74 -2.51 4.85
C TRP A 216 5.33 -2.12 4.44
N GLU A 217 4.63 -3.08 3.85
CA GLU A 217 3.23 -3.02 3.43
C GLU A 217 2.48 -4.28 3.87
N GLY A 218 1.16 -4.16 3.98
CA GLY A 218 0.31 -5.35 4.12
C GLY A 218 0.01 -5.97 2.77
N PHE A 219 -0.42 -5.14 1.80
CA PHE A 219 -0.83 -5.56 0.47
C PHE A 219 -0.29 -4.62 -0.62
N GLY A 220 -0.33 -3.30 -0.40
CA GLY A 220 0.06 -2.31 -1.41
C GLY A 220 -1.11 -1.87 -2.29
N LEU A 221 -2.27 -1.54 -1.70
CA LEU A 221 -3.47 -1.11 -2.44
C LEU A 221 -3.18 -0.03 -3.48
N VAL A 222 -2.36 0.96 -3.14
CA VAL A 222 -2.02 2.07 -4.06
C VAL A 222 -1.25 1.61 -5.30
N VAL A 223 -0.50 0.49 -5.21
CA VAL A 223 0.15 -0.15 -6.36
C VAL A 223 -0.91 -0.77 -7.26
N ALA A 224 -1.86 -1.53 -6.69
CA ALA A 224 -2.96 -2.11 -7.44
C ALA A 224 -3.82 -1.02 -8.13
N GLU A 225 -4.09 0.09 -7.46
CA GLU A 225 -4.81 1.24 -8.02
C GLU A 225 -4.04 1.87 -9.19
N ALA A 226 -2.73 2.05 -9.08
CA ALA A 226 -1.88 2.58 -10.16
C ALA A 226 -1.84 1.62 -11.36
N MET A 227 -1.69 0.32 -11.12
CA MET A 227 -1.72 -0.71 -12.16
C MET A 227 -3.09 -0.78 -12.85
N ALA A 228 -4.19 -0.63 -12.10
CA ALA A 228 -5.53 -0.55 -12.68
C ALA A 228 -5.72 0.69 -13.57
N CYS A 229 -5.04 1.80 -13.25
CA CYS A 229 -4.96 3.00 -14.10
C CYS A 229 -3.90 2.86 -15.22
N GLU A 230 -3.46 1.67 -15.57
CA GLU A 230 -2.48 1.41 -16.64
C GLU A 230 -1.13 2.10 -16.41
N ARG A 231 -0.70 2.24 -15.15
CA ARG A 231 0.63 2.81 -14.90
C ARG A 231 1.69 1.73 -14.81
N PRO A 232 2.85 1.94 -15.44
CA PRO A 232 4.07 1.26 -15.04
C PRO A 232 4.34 1.53 -13.56
N VAL A 233 4.91 0.54 -12.88
CA VAL A 233 5.17 0.61 -11.44
C VAL A 233 6.61 0.23 -11.15
N VAL A 234 7.27 0.99 -10.29
CA VAL A 234 8.52 0.62 -9.64
C VAL A 234 8.26 0.54 -8.14
N ALA A 235 8.46 -0.62 -7.55
CA ALA A 235 8.10 -0.86 -6.15
C ALA A 235 9.17 -1.65 -5.39
N THR A 236 9.27 -1.40 -4.09
CA THR A 236 10.09 -2.18 -3.17
C THR A 236 9.43 -3.51 -2.81
N ASP A 237 10.22 -4.55 -2.54
CA ASP A 237 9.77 -5.87 -2.04
C ASP A 237 9.37 -5.76 -0.56
N SER A 238 8.24 -5.13 -0.31
CA SER A 238 7.72 -4.80 1.02
C SER A 238 6.42 -5.54 1.29
N GLY A 239 6.51 -6.75 1.84
CA GLY A 239 5.33 -7.55 2.18
C GLY A 239 4.55 -8.02 0.94
N GLY A 240 3.22 -7.86 0.95
CA GLY A 240 2.35 -8.31 -0.15
C GLY A 240 2.52 -7.61 -1.49
N VAL A 241 3.38 -6.60 -1.61
CA VAL A 241 3.58 -5.81 -2.85
C VAL A 241 4.01 -6.69 -4.02
N LYS A 242 4.89 -7.67 -3.78
CA LYS A 242 5.34 -8.62 -4.81
C LYS A 242 4.19 -9.40 -5.43
N GLU A 243 3.21 -9.76 -4.63
CA GLU A 243 2.01 -10.49 -5.10
C GLU A 243 1.13 -9.57 -5.96
N VAL A 244 1.05 -8.29 -5.60
CA VAL A 244 0.24 -7.28 -6.32
C VAL A 244 0.86 -6.91 -7.67
N VAL A 245 2.17 -6.69 -7.73
CA VAL A 245 2.84 -6.34 -9.00
C VAL A 245 2.87 -7.52 -9.99
N GLY A 246 2.71 -8.74 -9.48
CA GLY A 246 2.59 -9.95 -10.30
C GLY A 246 3.90 -10.39 -10.97
N PRO A 247 3.83 -11.41 -11.83
CA PRO A 247 5.02 -12.05 -12.40
C PRO A 247 5.69 -11.24 -13.51
N HIS A 248 5.06 -10.15 -13.98
CA HIS A 248 5.54 -9.35 -15.12
C HIS A 248 6.31 -8.10 -14.67
N ASN A 249 6.37 -7.83 -13.37
CA ASN A 249 7.09 -6.68 -12.83
C ASN A 249 8.09 -7.15 -11.78
N ASP A 250 9.24 -6.50 -11.75
CA ASP A 250 10.26 -6.73 -10.74
C ASP A 250 10.01 -5.81 -9.54
N VAL A 251 10.30 -6.34 -8.34
CA VAL A 251 10.40 -5.54 -7.12
C VAL A 251 11.87 -5.43 -6.72
N ILE A 252 12.21 -4.32 -6.10
CA ILE A 252 13.58 -4.04 -5.65
C ILE A 252 13.70 -4.21 -4.13
N PRO A 253 14.87 -4.53 -3.58
CA PRO A 253 15.08 -4.59 -2.14
C PRO A 253 14.66 -3.29 -1.46
N VAL A 254 14.06 -3.39 -0.26
CA VAL A 254 13.73 -2.23 0.59
C VAL A 254 14.97 -1.43 0.95
N SER A 255 14.81 -0.15 1.23
CA SER A 255 15.88 0.76 1.70
C SER A 255 17.11 0.82 0.80
N ASN A 256 16.94 0.60 -0.51
CA ASN A 256 18.01 0.65 -1.51
C ASN A 256 17.73 1.74 -2.56
N HIS A 257 18.10 2.97 -2.24
CA HIS A 257 17.86 4.13 -3.11
C HIS A 257 18.63 4.08 -4.43
N ILE A 258 19.76 3.36 -4.50
CA ILE A 258 20.54 3.23 -5.74
C ILE A 258 19.78 2.37 -6.74
N LEU A 259 19.37 1.16 -6.35
CA LEU A 259 18.58 0.28 -7.23
C LEU A 259 17.21 0.90 -7.56
N LEU A 260 16.62 1.65 -6.62
CA LEU A 260 15.38 2.39 -6.88
C LEU A 260 15.58 3.45 -8.00
N ALA A 261 16.67 4.21 -7.93
CA ALA A 261 17.02 5.19 -8.95
C ALA A 261 17.30 4.56 -10.31
N GLU A 262 18.07 3.46 -10.34
CA GLU A 262 18.36 2.71 -11.56
C GLU A 262 17.09 2.21 -12.23
N LYS A 263 16.18 1.60 -11.47
CA LYS A 263 14.92 1.08 -12.00
C LYS A 263 13.98 2.19 -12.50
N ILE A 264 13.93 3.33 -11.80
CA ILE A 264 13.22 4.53 -12.27
C ILE A 264 13.83 4.99 -13.60
N ALA A 265 15.17 5.10 -13.69
CA ALA A 265 15.85 5.52 -14.91
C ALA A 265 15.57 4.59 -16.10
N GLU A 266 15.62 3.27 -15.88
CA GLU A 266 15.28 2.27 -16.88
C GLU A 266 13.85 2.45 -17.39
N THR A 267 12.89 2.61 -16.48
CA THR A 267 11.47 2.75 -16.83
C THR A 267 11.20 4.06 -17.57
N LEU A 268 11.88 5.16 -17.22
CA LEU A 268 11.75 6.42 -17.92
C LEU A 268 12.35 6.42 -19.34
N LYS A 269 13.32 5.53 -19.63
CA LYS A 269 13.91 5.37 -20.98
C LYS A 269 13.02 4.57 -21.94
N ILE A 270 12.05 3.84 -21.41
CA ILE A 270 11.11 3.06 -22.24
C ILE A 270 10.25 4.04 -23.06
N ASP A 271 10.08 3.77 -24.34
CA ASP A 271 9.24 4.59 -25.22
C ASP A 271 7.75 4.52 -24.81
N ASP A 272 6.97 5.48 -25.27
CA ASP A 272 5.56 5.63 -24.88
C ASP A 272 4.70 4.43 -25.26
N ASN A 273 4.98 3.78 -26.40
CA ASN A 273 4.22 2.61 -26.83
C ASN A 273 4.52 1.40 -25.90
N ALA A 274 5.78 1.17 -25.58
CA ALA A 274 6.17 0.10 -24.68
C ALA A 274 5.64 0.35 -23.27
N ARG A 275 5.67 1.58 -22.77
CA ARG A 275 5.05 1.95 -21.47
C ARG A 275 3.54 1.68 -21.45
N LYS A 276 2.85 2.00 -22.53
CA LYS A 276 1.42 1.72 -22.69
C LYS A 276 1.15 0.21 -22.65
N ILE A 277 1.94 -0.60 -23.37
CA ILE A 277 1.81 -2.07 -23.34
C ILE A 277 2.01 -2.62 -21.93
N ILE A 278 3.02 -2.15 -21.19
CA ILE A 278 3.25 -2.53 -19.79
C ILE A 278 2.03 -2.15 -18.95
N GLY A 279 1.52 -0.93 -19.10
CA GLY A 279 0.35 -0.46 -18.38
C GLY A 279 -0.90 -1.31 -18.63
N MET A 280 -1.18 -1.66 -19.89
CA MET A 280 -2.30 -2.53 -20.25
C MET A 280 -2.17 -3.93 -19.61
N LYS A 281 -1.00 -4.54 -19.65
CA LYS A 281 -0.73 -5.82 -18.97
C LYS A 281 -0.91 -5.72 -17.45
N ASN A 282 -0.46 -4.62 -16.86
CA ASN A 282 -0.66 -4.36 -15.43
C ASN A 282 -2.15 -4.32 -15.08
N ARG A 283 -2.96 -3.59 -15.86
CA ARG A 283 -4.40 -3.54 -15.68
C ARG A 283 -5.05 -4.92 -15.83
N GLU A 284 -4.72 -5.65 -16.89
CA GLU A 284 -5.25 -7.00 -17.13
C GLU A 284 -4.97 -7.93 -15.94
N TYR A 285 -3.76 -7.88 -15.40
CA TYR A 285 -3.39 -8.66 -14.22
C TYR A 285 -4.22 -8.30 -12.99
N ILE A 286 -4.41 -7.00 -12.71
CA ILE A 286 -5.20 -6.52 -11.57
C ILE A 286 -6.68 -6.87 -11.72
N VAL A 287 -7.25 -6.69 -12.91
CA VAL A 287 -8.65 -7.04 -13.19
C VAL A 287 -8.89 -8.53 -12.98
N SER A 288 -7.96 -9.37 -13.42
CA SER A 288 -8.09 -10.82 -13.32
C SER A 288 -7.91 -11.38 -11.91
N ASN A 289 -7.15 -10.70 -11.03
CA ASN A 289 -6.76 -11.25 -9.74
C ASN A 289 -7.33 -10.50 -8.53
N PHE A 290 -7.64 -9.20 -8.65
CA PHE A 290 -7.94 -8.32 -7.52
C PHE A 290 -9.14 -7.38 -7.76
N SER A 291 -9.95 -7.57 -8.80
CA SER A 291 -11.15 -6.75 -9.07
C SER A 291 -12.35 -7.21 -8.24
N ILE A 292 -13.16 -6.23 -7.81
CA ILE A 292 -14.51 -6.45 -7.27
C ILE A 292 -15.49 -6.37 -8.43
#